data_dd6589a576c50f02765391f74e7f3c09
#
_entry.id   dd6589a576c50f02765391f74e7f3c09
#
_cell.length_a   1.000
_cell.length_b   1.000
_cell.length_c   1.000
_cell.angle_alpha   90.00
_cell.angle_beta   90.00
_cell.angle_gamma   90.00
#
_symmetry.space_group_name_H-M   'P 1'
#
loop_
_entity.id
_entity.type
_entity.pdbx_description
1 polymer ?
#
loop_
_entity_poly.entity_id
_entity_poly.type
_entity_poly.pdbx_seq_one_letter_code
_entity_poly.pdbx_strand_id
1 'polypeptide(L)'
;MNTVGIHYGYWTQHWDSEPLQFVKRAQKCGFDILEVNAPKVTRMSDSERDALKGAAADAGLGLTYSIGMTSDMDLTSEDAATRKKGVAFLKDVVRAMKQIGGTVMAGINYSSWPRKLLPGEDKKLLTDRSIEGVREAIKTAEDCDVIFCVEVVNRFEQFMMNTAAEGIAFAQEVGSPNCKILLDTFHMNIEEESIGGSIEEAGTWLGHFHLGETNRRPPGRGRMPWSEIFGALKKINYQGALVMESFLLPGGEVGRDICVYRDLLGNGDLDEEATLSVQFVRAEQSKV
;
A
#
# COMPACT_ATOMS: atom_id res chain seq x y z
N MET A 1 -20.47 2.65 -4.19
CA MET A 1 -19.60 2.06 -3.14
C MET A 1 -18.28 1.71 -3.77
N ASN A 2 -17.19 1.96 -3.03
CA ASN A 2 -15.84 1.61 -3.47
C ASN A 2 -15.65 0.08 -3.42
N THR A 3 -14.80 -0.46 -4.28
CA THR A 3 -14.33 -1.84 -4.19
C THR A 3 -13.53 -2.06 -2.92
N VAL A 4 -13.67 -3.24 -2.30
CA VAL A 4 -12.98 -3.60 -1.07
C VAL A 4 -11.95 -4.69 -1.36
N GLY A 5 -10.71 -4.42 -1.00
CA GLY A 5 -9.57 -5.31 -1.21
C GLY A 5 -8.97 -5.85 0.07
N ILE A 6 -8.03 -6.78 -0.09
CA ILE A 6 -7.21 -7.32 0.98
C ILE A 6 -5.76 -7.44 0.53
N HIS A 7 -4.84 -7.00 1.40
CA HIS A 7 -3.41 -7.17 1.21
C HIS A 7 -2.99 -8.62 1.50
N TYR A 8 -2.24 -9.24 0.60
CA TYR A 8 -1.84 -10.65 0.68
C TYR A 8 -1.11 -11.02 1.99
N GLY A 9 -0.36 -10.07 2.56
CA GLY A 9 0.39 -10.23 3.80
C GLY A 9 -0.47 -10.58 5.02
N TYR A 10 -1.78 -10.40 4.95
CA TYR A 10 -2.73 -10.82 5.97
C TYR A 10 -2.69 -12.33 6.24
N TRP A 11 -2.44 -13.13 5.18
CA TRP A 11 -2.49 -14.60 5.23
C TRP A 11 -1.15 -15.29 5.33
N THR A 12 -0.05 -14.56 5.36
CA THR A 12 1.28 -15.16 5.29
C THR A 12 2.25 -14.53 6.28
N GLN A 13 3.27 -15.30 6.64
CA GLN A 13 4.42 -14.83 7.42
C GLN A 13 5.65 -14.50 6.55
N HIS A 14 5.53 -14.60 5.20
CA HIS A 14 6.62 -14.42 4.24
C HIS A 14 6.25 -13.43 3.15
N TRP A 15 7.05 -12.37 2.98
CA TRP A 15 6.82 -11.38 1.93
C TRP A 15 6.91 -11.96 0.52
N ASP A 16 7.74 -12.98 0.31
CA ASP A 16 7.95 -13.63 -1.00
C ASP A 16 6.95 -14.75 -1.33
N SER A 17 5.75 -14.68 -0.76
CA SER A 17 4.69 -15.67 -1.00
C SER A 17 4.15 -15.60 -2.42
N GLU A 18 3.77 -16.77 -2.98
CA GLU A 18 3.18 -16.88 -4.31
C GLU A 18 1.77 -16.25 -4.33
N PRO A 19 1.50 -15.21 -5.15
CA PRO A 19 0.22 -14.49 -5.09
C PRO A 19 -0.98 -15.35 -5.54
N LEU A 20 -0.77 -16.30 -6.44
CA LEU A 20 -1.82 -17.17 -6.98
C LEU A 20 -2.59 -17.93 -5.90
N GLN A 21 -1.91 -18.34 -4.80
CA GLN A 21 -2.55 -19.08 -3.71
C GLN A 21 -3.63 -18.28 -2.96
N PHE A 22 -3.56 -16.94 -3.01
CA PHE A 22 -4.50 -16.08 -2.29
C PHE A 22 -5.73 -15.69 -3.10
N VAL A 23 -5.72 -15.89 -4.42
CA VAL A 23 -6.82 -15.46 -5.32
C VAL A 23 -8.16 -16.09 -4.90
N LYS A 24 -8.22 -17.42 -4.82
CA LYS A 24 -9.46 -18.11 -4.40
C LYS A 24 -9.85 -17.78 -2.96
N ARG A 25 -8.87 -17.50 -2.11
CA ARG A 25 -9.11 -17.17 -0.71
C ARG A 25 -9.77 -15.79 -0.57
N ALA A 26 -9.24 -14.78 -1.27
CA ALA A 26 -9.83 -13.45 -1.33
C ALA A 26 -11.25 -13.48 -1.89
N GLN A 27 -11.48 -14.19 -2.99
CA GLN A 27 -12.81 -14.39 -3.57
C GLN A 27 -13.78 -15.02 -2.56
N LYS A 28 -13.38 -16.11 -1.91
CA LYS A 28 -14.22 -16.82 -0.93
C LYS A 28 -14.62 -15.94 0.26
N CYS A 29 -13.70 -15.09 0.73
CA CYS A 29 -13.97 -14.13 1.79
C CYS A 29 -14.86 -12.96 1.35
N GLY A 30 -15.08 -12.78 0.04
CA GLY A 30 -15.97 -11.76 -0.53
C GLY A 30 -15.29 -10.43 -0.85
N PHE A 31 -13.97 -10.40 -1.06
CA PHE A 31 -13.26 -9.22 -1.53
C PHE A 31 -13.42 -9.03 -3.04
N ASP A 32 -13.26 -7.79 -3.50
CA ASP A 32 -13.29 -7.40 -4.90
C ASP A 32 -11.86 -7.27 -5.48
N ILE A 33 -10.85 -7.11 -4.62
CA ILE A 33 -9.45 -6.86 -4.98
C ILE A 33 -8.53 -7.70 -4.10
N LEU A 34 -7.49 -8.25 -4.72
CA LEU A 34 -6.31 -8.78 -4.05
C LEU A 34 -5.13 -7.85 -4.29
N GLU A 35 -4.55 -7.32 -3.22
CA GLU A 35 -3.30 -6.58 -3.30
C GLU A 35 -2.13 -7.52 -3.11
N VAL A 36 -1.20 -7.51 -4.09
CA VAL A 36 -0.10 -8.46 -4.17
C VAL A 36 1.27 -7.77 -4.08
N ASN A 37 2.29 -8.56 -3.71
CA ASN A 37 3.68 -8.09 -3.66
C ASN A 37 4.19 -7.74 -5.06
N ALA A 38 4.40 -6.45 -5.34
CA ALA A 38 4.93 -5.97 -6.61
C ALA A 38 6.36 -6.50 -6.92
N PRO A 39 7.32 -6.53 -5.99
CA PRO A 39 8.62 -7.19 -6.18
C PRO A 39 8.53 -8.65 -6.62
N LYS A 40 7.55 -9.41 -6.13
CA LYS A 40 7.35 -10.81 -6.53
C LYS A 40 7.02 -10.92 -8.01
N VAL A 41 6.14 -10.04 -8.49
CA VAL A 41 5.68 -10.06 -9.88
C VAL A 41 6.82 -9.87 -10.89
N THR A 42 7.87 -9.12 -10.55
CA THR A 42 9.04 -8.95 -11.43
C THR A 42 9.84 -10.24 -11.62
N ARG A 43 9.79 -11.15 -10.65
CA ARG A 43 10.53 -12.42 -10.68
C ARG A 43 9.74 -13.58 -11.28
N MET A 44 8.45 -13.39 -11.52
CA MET A 44 7.59 -14.39 -12.18
C MET A 44 7.93 -14.51 -13.67
N SER A 45 7.85 -15.72 -14.20
CA SER A 45 7.85 -15.96 -15.65
C SER A 45 6.58 -15.43 -16.30
N ASP A 46 6.58 -15.26 -17.61
CA ASP A 46 5.38 -14.82 -18.35
C ASP A 46 4.20 -15.78 -18.13
N SER A 47 4.45 -17.09 -18.11
CA SER A 47 3.41 -18.10 -17.85
C SER A 47 2.80 -17.99 -16.44
N GLU A 48 3.60 -17.65 -15.42
CA GLU A 48 3.11 -17.42 -14.05
C GLU A 48 2.30 -16.13 -13.96
N ARG A 49 2.73 -15.07 -14.66
CA ARG A 49 1.96 -13.81 -14.77
C ARG A 49 0.62 -14.04 -15.45
N ASP A 50 0.60 -14.78 -16.57
CA ASP A 50 -0.63 -15.12 -17.26
C ASP A 50 -1.55 -15.99 -16.40
N ALA A 51 -1.01 -16.93 -15.63
CA ALA A 51 -1.78 -17.75 -14.71
C ALA A 51 -2.40 -16.90 -13.58
N LEU A 52 -1.66 -15.94 -13.01
CA LEU A 52 -2.19 -15.04 -11.99
C LEU A 52 -3.29 -14.13 -12.56
N LYS A 53 -3.06 -13.56 -13.75
CA LYS A 53 -4.04 -12.72 -14.45
C LYS A 53 -5.32 -13.50 -14.75
N GLY A 54 -5.20 -14.71 -15.31
CA GLY A 54 -6.32 -15.57 -15.61
C GLY A 54 -7.11 -15.96 -14.36
N ALA A 55 -6.42 -16.41 -13.32
CA ALA A 55 -7.06 -16.79 -12.06
C ALA A 55 -7.80 -15.62 -11.38
N ALA A 56 -7.22 -14.41 -11.40
CA ALA A 56 -7.87 -13.21 -10.87
C ALA A 56 -9.14 -12.87 -11.68
N ALA A 57 -9.05 -12.92 -13.02
CA ALA A 57 -10.20 -12.68 -13.90
C ALA A 57 -11.31 -13.71 -13.69
N ASP A 58 -10.98 -14.99 -13.60
CA ASP A 58 -11.94 -16.09 -13.35
C ASP A 58 -12.62 -15.96 -11.97
N ALA A 59 -11.90 -15.38 -11.00
CA ALA A 59 -12.42 -15.10 -9.67
C ALA A 59 -13.20 -13.79 -9.59
N GLY A 60 -13.21 -12.96 -10.64
CA GLY A 60 -13.80 -11.62 -10.64
C GLY A 60 -13.07 -10.62 -9.76
N LEU A 61 -11.76 -10.85 -9.50
CA LEU A 61 -10.93 -9.99 -8.65
C LEU A 61 -10.10 -9.01 -9.48
N GLY A 62 -10.07 -7.74 -9.06
CA GLY A 62 -9.03 -6.80 -9.46
C GLY A 62 -7.72 -7.07 -8.73
N LEU A 63 -6.62 -6.56 -9.29
CA LEU A 63 -5.29 -6.62 -8.65
C LEU A 63 -4.75 -5.21 -8.43
N THR A 64 -4.29 -4.93 -7.22
CA THR A 64 -3.42 -3.80 -6.87
C THR A 64 -2.07 -4.32 -6.37
N TYR A 65 -1.08 -3.45 -6.25
CA TYR A 65 0.29 -3.88 -6.00
C TYR A 65 0.93 -3.02 -4.93
N SER A 66 1.43 -3.68 -3.88
CA SER A 66 2.18 -3.03 -2.80
C SER A 66 3.67 -3.30 -2.89
N ILE A 67 4.47 -2.33 -2.44
CA ILE A 67 5.93 -2.40 -2.48
C ILE A 67 6.55 -1.78 -1.23
N GLY A 68 7.56 -2.46 -0.67
CA GLY A 68 8.57 -1.89 0.20
C GLY A 68 9.94 -2.08 -0.46
N MET A 69 10.69 -1.00 -0.63
CA MET A 69 12.03 -1.08 -1.23
C MET A 69 13.07 -1.47 -0.19
N THR A 70 14.07 -2.24 -0.60
CA THR A 70 15.21 -2.62 0.26
C THR A 70 16.33 -1.57 0.23
N SER A 71 17.22 -1.59 1.22
CA SER A 71 18.29 -0.59 1.36
C SER A 71 19.30 -0.55 0.20
N ASP A 72 19.45 -1.65 -0.53
CA ASP A 72 20.31 -1.72 -1.71
C ASP A 72 19.68 -1.11 -2.98
N MET A 73 18.46 -0.59 -2.85
CA MET A 73 17.69 0.11 -3.90
C MET A 73 17.12 1.45 -3.40
N ASP A 74 17.63 1.98 -2.28
CA ASP A 74 17.14 3.21 -1.65
C ASP A 74 17.37 4.44 -2.51
N LEU A 75 16.30 5.15 -2.88
CA LEU A 75 16.36 6.38 -3.65
C LEU A 75 16.97 7.55 -2.87
N THR A 76 17.07 7.45 -1.54
CA THR A 76 17.69 8.47 -0.68
C THR A 76 19.21 8.27 -0.52
N SER A 77 19.75 7.14 -0.94
CA SER A 77 21.16 6.77 -0.76
C SER A 77 22.12 7.85 -1.26
N GLU A 78 23.25 8.03 -0.58
CA GLU A 78 24.36 8.85 -1.06
C GLU A 78 25.00 8.23 -2.30
N ASP A 79 25.03 6.89 -2.39
CA ASP A 79 25.55 6.19 -3.55
C ASP A 79 24.61 6.29 -4.76
N ALA A 80 25.09 6.93 -5.81
CA ALA A 80 24.35 7.08 -7.06
C ALA A 80 24.04 5.74 -7.76
N ALA A 81 24.87 4.71 -7.58
CA ALA A 81 24.62 3.38 -8.15
C ALA A 81 23.40 2.71 -7.46
N THR A 82 23.29 2.83 -6.14
CA THR A 82 22.13 2.37 -5.36
C THR A 82 20.85 3.06 -5.83
N ARG A 83 20.85 4.41 -5.97
CA ARG A 83 19.69 5.14 -6.47
C ARG A 83 19.28 4.71 -7.88
N LYS A 84 20.26 4.57 -8.79
CA LYS A 84 20.01 4.11 -10.16
C LYS A 84 19.41 2.70 -10.20
N LYS A 85 19.87 1.79 -9.33
CA LYS A 85 19.32 0.46 -9.19
C LYS A 85 17.85 0.52 -8.73
N GLY A 86 17.52 1.39 -7.76
CA GLY A 86 16.15 1.59 -7.30
C GLY A 86 15.22 2.10 -8.40
N VAL A 87 15.66 3.10 -9.16
CA VAL A 87 14.90 3.62 -10.31
C VAL A 87 14.65 2.53 -11.35
N ALA A 88 15.67 1.77 -11.72
CA ALA A 88 15.53 0.67 -12.68
C ALA A 88 14.53 -0.38 -12.19
N PHE A 89 14.64 -0.76 -10.92
CA PHE A 89 13.73 -1.71 -10.29
C PHE A 89 12.27 -1.24 -10.32
N LEU A 90 11.99 0.01 -9.96
CA LEU A 90 10.64 0.57 -10.03
C LEU A 90 10.06 0.55 -11.45
N LYS A 91 10.87 0.87 -12.46
CA LYS A 91 10.46 0.76 -13.87
C LYS A 91 10.12 -0.67 -14.26
N ASP A 92 10.89 -1.64 -13.81
CA ASP A 92 10.65 -3.07 -14.09
C ASP A 92 9.38 -3.57 -13.38
N VAL A 93 9.14 -3.13 -12.14
CA VAL A 93 7.88 -3.40 -11.42
C VAL A 93 6.68 -2.90 -12.21
N VAL A 94 6.70 -1.64 -12.65
CA VAL A 94 5.60 -1.04 -13.43
C VAL A 94 5.32 -1.83 -14.71
N ARG A 95 6.37 -2.22 -15.46
CA ARG A 95 6.22 -3.01 -16.67
C ARG A 95 5.62 -4.39 -16.41
N ALA A 96 6.09 -5.08 -15.36
CA ALA A 96 5.58 -6.39 -14.98
C ALA A 96 4.11 -6.33 -14.55
N MET A 97 3.73 -5.31 -13.77
CA MET A 97 2.34 -5.06 -13.39
C MET A 97 1.44 -4.83 -14.60
N LYS A 98 1.89 -4.03 -15.58
CA LYS A 98 1.12 -3.75 -16.80
C LYS A 98 0.81 -5.00 -17.59
N GLN A 99 1.71 -5.97 -17.66
CA GLN A 99 1.47 -7.28 -18.32
C GLN A 99 0.30 -8.03 -17.71
N ILE A 100 0.11 -7.92 -16.39
CA ILE A 100 -1.00 -8.58 -15.66
C ILE A 100 -2.27 -7.71 -15.67
N GLY A 101 -2.21 -6.48 -16.16
CA GLY A 101 -3.33 -5.53 -16.16
C GLY A 101 -3.42 -4.67 -14.89
N GLY A 102 -2.34 -4.57 -14.12
CA GLY A 102 -2.25 -3.70 -12.96
C GLY A 102 -2.28 -2.22 -13.33
N THR A 103 -3.00 -1.44 -12.53
CA THR A 103 -3.18 0.01 -12.74
C THR A 103 -2.75 0.86 -11.54
N VAL A 104 -2.52 0.26 -10.37
CA VAL A 104 -2.13 0.95 -9.15
C VAL A 104 -0.94 0.25 -8.52
N MET A 105 0.16 0.98 -8.36
CA MET A 105 1.30 0.60 -7.53
C MET A 105 1.34 1.51 -6.32
N ALA A 106 1.29 0.95 -5.14
CA ALA A 106 1.22 1.67 -3.87
C ALA A 106 2.31 1.20 -2.90
N GLY A 107 2.56 1.94 -1.84
CA GLY A 107 3.52 1.56 -0.81
C GLY A 107 4.74 2.46 -0.74
N ILE A 108 5.79 1.99 -0.08
CA ILE A 108 7.03 2.75 0.09
C ILE A 108 7.93 2.53 -1.11
N ASN A 109 7.64 3.27 -2.18
CA ASN A 109 8.28 3.23 -3.49
C ASN A 109 9.19 4.44 -3.76
N TYR A 110 9.54 5.18 -2.71
CA TYR A 110 10.34 6.40 -2.75
C TYR A 110 11.61 6.34 -1.90
N SER A 111 11.74 5.35 -1.04
CA SER A 111 12.87 5.10 -0.14
C SER A 111 12.92 3.65 0.28
N SER A 112 13.99 3.20 0.93
CA SER A 112 13.98 1.90 1.61
C SER A 112 13.00 1.88 2.80
N TRP A 113 12.52 0.69 3.13
CA TRP A 113 11.66 0.45 4.29
C TRP A 113 12.17 -0.72 5.14
N PRO A 114 12.22 -0.55 6.47
CA PRO A 114 12.07 0.71 7.21
C PRO A 114 13.27 1.63 7.04
N ARG A 115 13.09 2.96 7.18
CA ARG A 115 14.18 3.94 7.07
C ARG A 115 14.02 5.05 8.11
N LYS A 116 15.03 5.22 8.94
CA LYS A 116 15.13 6.29 9.95
C LYS A 116 16.14 7.34 9.51
N LEU A 117 15.90 8.59 9.86
CA LEU A 117 16.88 9.65 9.69
C LEU A 117 18.03 9.45 10.71
N LEU A 118 19.24 9.32 10.21
CA LEU A 118 20.43 9.12 11.06
C LEU A 118 21.03 10.47 11.50
N PRO A 119 21.78 10.49 12.62
CA PRO A 119 22.48 11.69 13.04
C PRO A 119 23.39 12.23 11.94
N GLY A 120 23.23 13.53 11.61
CA GLY A 120 24.01 14.20 10.59
C GLY A 120 23.44 14.12 9.17
N GLU A 121 22.37 13.35 8.94
CA GLU A 121 21.65 13.36 7.67
C GLU A 121 20.74 14.59 7.56
N ASP A 122 20.64 15.14 6.36
CA ASP A 122 19.72 16.24 6.02
C ASP A 122 18.43 15.67 5.37
N LYS A 123 17.30 15.75 6.09
CA LYS A 123 16.00 15.31 5.59
C LYS A 123 15.67 15.90 4.21
N LYS A 124 15.95 17.21 4.01
CA LYS A 124 15.64 17.86 2.75
C LYS A 124 16.46 17.29 1.60
N LEU A 125 17.76 17.13 1.77
CA LEU A 125 18.64 16.55 0.76
C LEU A 125 18.22 15.13 0.37
N LEU A 126 17.83 14.30 1.37
CA LEU A 126 17.36 12.94 1.13
C LEU A 126 16.03 12.93 0.40
N THR A 127 15.12 13.83 0.75
CA THR A 127 13.83 13.99 0.06
C THR A 127 14.03 14.44 -1.37
N ASP A 128 14.91 15.41 -1.65
CA ASP A 128 15.22 15.89 -3.00
C ASP A 128 15.76 14.74 -3.89
N ARG A 129 16.68 13.91 -3.36
CA ARG A 129 17.18 12.71 -4.06
C ARG A 129 16.05 11.72 -4.40
N SER A 130 15.16 11.48 -3.44
CA SER A 130 14.00 10.62 -3.65
C SER A 130 13.09 11.15 -4.75
N ILE A 131 12.75 12.44 -4.72
CA ILE A 131 11.93 13.11 -5.74
C ILE A 131 12.56 12.98 -7.14
N GLU A 132 13.88 13.19 -7.27
CA GLU A 132 14.57 12.99 -8.54
C GLU A 132 14.43 11.54 -9.05
N GLY A 133 14.62 10.56 -8.17
CA GLY A 133 14.48 9.14 -8.52
C GLY A 133 13.05 8.78 -8.92
N VAL A 134 12.05 9.26 -8.17
CA VAL A 134 10.62 9.05 -8.49
C VAL A 134 10.26 9.72 -9.81
N ARG A 135 10.71 10.96 -10.08
CA ARG A 135 10.50 11.65 -11.37
C ARG A 135 11.03 10.86 -12.55
N GLU A 136 12.13 10.15 -12.39
CA GLU A 136 12.65 9.30 -13.45
C GLU A 136 11.85 8.01 -13.63
N ALA A 137 11.46 7.36 -12.53
CA ALA A 137 10.70 6.10 -12.56
C ALA A 137 9.27 6.29 -13.06
N ILE A 138 8.62 7.39 -12.66
CA ILE A 138 7.20 7.64 -12.93
C ILE A 138 6.87 7.82 -14.41
N LYS A 139 7.86 8.22 -15.25
CA LYS A 139 7.69 8.28 -16.70
C LYS A 139 7.25 6.93 -17.27
N THR A 140 7.80 5.84 -16.71
CA THR A 140 7.36 4.48 -17.11
C THR A 140 5.93 4.19 -16.62
N ALA A 141 5.53 4.73 -15.47
CA ALA A 141 4.17 4.60 -14.98
C ALA A 141 3.17 5.38 -15.87
N GLU A 142 3.55 6.58 -16.33
CA GLU A 142 2.78 7.37 -17.30
C GLU A 142 2.62 6.60 -18.62
N ASP A 143 3.72 6.07 -19.18
CA ASP A 143 3.69 5.28 -20.43
C ASP A 143 2.84 3.99 -20.31
N CYS A 144 2.68 3.48 -19.09
CA CYS A 144 1.93 2.26 -18.77
C CYS A 144 0.52 2.51 -18.22
N ASP A 145 0.06 3.76 -18.09
CA ASP A 145 -1.20 4.12 -17.41
C ASP A 145 -1.31 3.53 -15.99
N VAL A 146 -0.20 3.56 -15.23
CA VAL A 146 -0.14 3.10 -13.85
C VAL A 146 -0.14 4.32 -12.92
N ILE A 147 -1.02 4.32 -11.93
CA ILE A 147 -1.00 5.29 -10.84
C ILE A 147 0.07 4.87 -9.84
N PHE A 148 0.97 5.80 -9.54
CA PHE A 148 2.10 5.61 -8.64
C PHE A 148 1.78 6.29 -7.30
N CYS A 149 1.35 5.50 -6.30
CA CYS A 149 0.96 6.00 -4.99
C CYS A 149 2.12 5.89 -4.01
N VAL A 150 2.61 7.03 -3.51
CA VAL A 150 3.60 7.08 -2.42
C VAL A 150 2.87 6.97 -1.09
N GLU A 151 3.28 6.04 -0.26
CA GLU A 151 2.62 5.80 1.02
C GLU A 151 3.12 6.76 2.10
N VAL A 152 2.18 7.38 2.79
CA VAL A 152 2.41 8.19 3.98
C VAL A 152 2.37 7.26 5.19
N VAL A 153 3.51 7.08 5.87
CA VAL A 153 3.63 6.14 6.99
C VAL A 153 4.11 6.82 8.27
N ASN A 154 3.85 6.19 9.40
CA ASN A 154 4.21 6.73 10.70
C ASN A 154 5.73 6.89 10.89
N ARG A 155 6.12 7.78 11.80
CA ARG A 155 7.51 8.14 12.15
C ARG A 155 8.38 6.99 12.66
N PHE A 156 7.77 5.88 13.08
CA PHE A 156 8.51 4.71 13.56
C PHE A 156 8.98 3.82 12.40
N GLU A 157 8.38 3.97 11.23
CA GLU A 157 8.70 3.19 10.03
C GLU A 157 9.46 4.00 8.97
N GLN A 158 9.14 5.30 8.82
CA GLN A 158 9.77 6.17 7.82
C GLN A 158 9.91 7.61 8.35
N PHE A 159 10.96 8.31 7.93
CA PHE A 159 11.23 9.68 8.36
C PHE A 159 10.69 10.76 7.38
N MET A 160 10.41 10.41 6.14
CA MET A 160 10.28 11.37 5.04
C MET A 160 8.90 12.02 4.99
N MET A 161 7.85 11.22 4.98
CA MET A 161 6.46 11.67 4.87
C MET A 161 5.62 10.96 5.93
N ASN A 162 5.17 11.72 6.93
CA ASN A 162 4.40 11.18 8.05
C ASN A 162 2.95 11.68 8.06
N THR A 163 2.66 12.79 7.37
CA THR A 163 1.30 13.36 7.26
C THR A 163 0.85 13.46 5.81
N ALA A 164 -0.47 13.52 5.60
CA ALA A 164 -1.06 13.75 4.28
C ALA A 164 -0.49 15.01 3.62
N ALA A 165 -0.32 16.10 4.36
CA ALA A 165 0.27 17.34 3.87
C ALA A 165 1.70 17.13 3.32
N GLU A 166 2.56 16.36 4.03
CA GLU A 166 3.91 16.04 3.54
C GLU A 166 3.86 15.17 2.27
N GLY A 167 2.94 14.20 2.20
CA GLY A 167 2.74 13.36 1.02
C GLY A 167 2.26 14.15 -0.18
N ILE A 168 1.31 15.07 0.01
CA ILE A 168 0.82 15.99 -1.04
C ILE A 168 1.96 16.86 -1.55
N ALA A 169 2.74 17.47 -0.65
CA ALA A 169 3.87 18.30 -1.03
C ALA A 169 4.91 17.51 -1.85
N PHE A 170 5.20 16.27 -1.47
CA PHE A 170 6.08 15.37 -2.22
C PHE A 170 5.52 15.09 -3.62
N ALA A 171 4.24 14.71 -3.74
CA ALA A 171 3.61 14.41 -5.02
C ALA A 171 3.55 15.65 -5.94
N GLN A 172 3.29 16.84 -5.39
CA GLN A 172 3.34 18.12 -6.10
C GLN A 172 4.75 18.39 -6.64
N GLU A 173 5.77 18.18 -5.81
CA GLU A 173 7.16 18.41 -6.21
C GLU A 173 7.61 17.39 -7.26
N VAL A 174 7.16 16.11 -7.21
CA VAL A 174 7.37 15.14 -8.31
C VAL A 174 6.79 15.67 -9.62
N GLY A 175 5.62 16.29 -9.61
CA GLY A 175 5.04 17.02 -10.73
C GLY A 175 4.41 16.14 -11.82
N SER A 176 4.06 14.90 -11.51
CA SER A 176 3.38 13.98 -12.45
C SER A 176 1.90 13.81 -12.07
N PRO A 177 0.97 13.79 -13.03
CA PRO A 177 -0.43 13.48 -12.77
C PRO A 177 -0.65 12.07 -12.23
N ASN A 178 0.28 11.14 -12.51
CA ASN A 178 0.25 9.76 -12.04
C ASN A 178 0.82 9.61 -10.63
N CYS A 179 1.51 10.63 -10.08
CA CYS A 179 1.95 10.63 -8.70
C CYS A 179 0.78 10.98 -7.78
N LYS A 180 0.41 10.03 -6.94
CA LYS A 180 -0.64 10.17 -5.94
C LYS A 180 -0.11 9.74 -4.59
N ILE A 181 -0.90 9.95 -3.54
CA ILE A 181 -0.58 9.43 -2.21
C ILE A 181 -1.45 8.24 -1.88
N LEU A 182 -0.89 7.34 -1.06
CA LEU A 182 -1.62 6.34 -0.32
C LEU A 182 -1.70 6.81 1.14
N LEU A 183 -2.89 6.75 1.72
CA LEU A 183 -3.12 6.94 3.16
C LEU A 183 -3.58 5.63 3.78
N ASP A 184 -3.01 5.28 4.93
CA ASP A 184 -3.42 4.13 5.74
C ASP A 184 -3.94 4.62 7.10
N THR A 185 -5.14 4.18 7.46
CA THR A 185 -5.79 4.57 8.71
C THR A 185 -4.96 4.25 9.96
N PHE A 186 -4.18 3.17 9.96
CA PHE A 186 -3.27 2.85 11.06
C PHE A 186 -2.17 3.91 11.20
N HIS A 187 -1.54 4.33 10.11
CA HIS A 187 -0.50 5.35 10.13
C HIS A 187 -1.09 6.72 10.48
N MET A 188 -2.21 7.08 9.89
CA MET A 188 -2.94 8.33 10.17
C MET A 188 -3.31 8.46 11.65
N ASN A 189 -3.74 7.38 12.30
CA ASN A 189 -4.08 7.40 13.73
C ASN A 189 -2.89 7.81 14.64
N ILE A 190 -1.66 7.64 14.18
CA ILE A 190 -0.45 7.99 14.94
C ILE A 190 -0.05 9.44 14.66
N GLU A 191 -0.21 9.91 13.45
CA GLU A 191 0.41 11.15 12.96
C GLU A 191 -0.56 12.31 12.76
N GLU A 192 -1.82 12.04 12.38
CA GLU A 192 -2.77 13.08 11.99
C GLU A 192 -3.55 13.61 13.19
N GLU A 193 -3.77 14.93 13.23
CA GLU A 193 -4.64 15.55 14.25
C GLU A 193 -6.12 15.25 13.99
N SER A 194 -6.52 15.06 12.72
CA SER A 194 -7.86 14.70 12.28
C SER A 194 -7.76 13.78 11.07
N ILE A 195 -8.17 12.53 11.21
CA ILE A 195 -8.14 11.55 10.12
C ILE A 195 -9.06 12.01 8.97
N GLY A 196 -10.30 12.42 9.29
CA GLY A 196 -11.23 12.92 8.29
C GLY A 196 -10.74 14.20 7.62
N GLY A 197 -10.18 15.13 8.40
CA GLY A 197 -9.59 16.36 7.88
C GLY A 197 -8.45 16.11 6.90
N SER A 198 -7.55 15.20 7.21
CA SER A 198 -6.42 14.85 6.35
C SER A 198 -6.86 14.11 5.07
N ILE A 199 -7.93 13.29 5.13
CA ILE A 199 -8.54 12.71 3.93
C ILE A 199 -9.15 13.83 3.04
N GLU A 200 -9.85 14.79 3.63
CA GLU A 200 -10.42 15.92 2.89
C GLU A 200 -9.32 16.77 2.24
N GLU A 201 -8.23 17.06 2.95
CA GLU A 201 -7.06 17.75 2.42
C GLU A 201 -6.42 17.00 1.25
N ALA A 202 -6.30 15.67 1.36
CA ALA A 202 -5.77 14.84 0.29
C ALA A 202 -6.57 14.98 -1.01
N GLY A 203 -7.90 15.03 -0.95
CA GLY A 203 -8.75 15.31 -2.09
C GLY A 203 -8.38 14.47 -3.32
N THR A 204 -8.09 15.14 -4.44
CA THR A 204 -7.71 14.47 -5.71
C THR A 204 -6.28 13.90 -5.72
N TRP A 205 -5.46 14.16 -4.70
CA TRP A 205 -4.16 13.54 -4.52
C TRP A 205 -4.26 12.11 -3.99
N LEU A 206 -5.38 11.74 -3.37
CA LEU A 206 -5.59 10.39 -2.84
C LEU A 206 -5.79 9.40 -3.99
N GLY A 207 -4.81 8.51 -4.20
CA GLY A 207 -4.82 7.49 -5.25
C GLY A 207 -5.11 6.09 -4.73
N HIS A 208 -4.77 5.79 -3.48
CA HIS A 208 -5.01 4.50 -2.83
C HIS A 208 -5.30 4.68 -1.34
N PHE A 209 -6.01 3.71 -0.74
CA PHE A 209 -6.39 3.82 0.66
C PHE A 209 -6.35 2.48 1.38
N HIS A 210 -5.56 2.40 2.46
CA HIS A 210 -5.48 1.23 3.32
C HIS A 210 -6.34 1.36 4.57
N LEU A 211 -6.97 0.26 4.93
CA LEU A 211 -7.84 0.13 6.09
C LEU A 211 -7.20 -0.80 7.12
N GLY A 212 -6.94 -0.28 8.29
CA GLY A 212 -6.50 -1.03 9.47
C GLY A 212 -7.03 -0.40 10.74
N GLU A 213 -7.18 -1.18 11.80
CA GLU A 213 -7.48 -0.66 13.12
C GLU A 213 -6.23 -0.03 13.76
N THR A 214 -6.42 0.73 14.82
CA THR A 214 -5.33 1.38 15.59
C THR A 214 -4.25 0.41 16.08
N ASN A 215 -4.50 -0.87 16.05
CA ASN A 215 -3.60 -1.95 16.47
C ASN A 215 -3.33 -2.97 15.35
N ARG A 216 -3.48 -2.58 14.10
CA ARG A 216 -3.29 -3.43 12.89
C ARG A 216 -4.26 -4.61 12.78
N ARG A 217 -5.33 -4.67 13.59
CA ARG A 217 -6.40 -5.67 13.42
C ARG A 217 -7.29 -5.31 12.23
N PRO A 218 -8.10 -6.27 11.74
CA PRO A 218 -9.08 -6.02 10.69
C PRO A 218 -10.10 -4.94 11.08
N PRO A 219 -10.58 -4.12 10.13
CA PRO A 219 -11.64 -3.15 10.36
C PRO A 219 -12.84 -3.73 11.11
N GLY A 220 -13.34 -2.99 12.11
CA GLY A 220 -14.41 -3.41 13.00
C GLY A 220 -13.94 -4.15 14.26
N ARG A 221 -12.64 -4.38 14.42
CA ARG A 221 -12.06 -5.04 15.60
C ARG A 221 -11.31 -4.07 16.53
N GLY A 222 -11.56 -2.78 16.43
CA GLY A 222 -10.86 -1.76 17.21
C GLY A 222 -11.66 -0.50 17.47
N ARG A 223 -11.00 0.66 17.37
CA ARG A 223 -11.55 1.96 17.78
C ARG A 223 -11.37 3.04 16.70
N MET A 224 -11.10 2.65 15.47
CA MET A 224 -10.94 3.60 14.37
C MET A 224 -12.26 4.38 14.17
N PRO A 225 -12.24 5.70 13.91
CA PRO A 225 -13.45 6.50 13.72
C PRO A 225 -14.05 6.30 12.32
N TRP A 226 -14.55 5.08 12.04
CA TRP A 226 -14.97 4.67 10.70
C TRP A 226 -16.03 5.58 10.07
N SER A 227 -16.97 6.10 10.85
CA SER A 227 -18.00 7.03 10.33
C SER A 227 -17.38 8.34 9.81
N GLU A 228 -16.36 8.87 10.51
CA GLU A 228 -15.60 10.05 10.07
C GLU A 228 -14.83 9.75 8.78
N ILE A 229 -14.12 8.60 8.74
CA ILE A 229 -13.31 8.17 7.60
C ILE A 229 -14.18 8.02 6.34
N PHE A 230 -15.26 7.24 6.42
CA PHE A 230 -16.13 7.02 5.26
C PHE A 230 -16.89 8.28 4.85
N GLY A 231 -17.26 9.14 5.81
CA GLY A 231 -17.83 10.46 5.54
C GLY A 231 -16.87 11.35 4.74
N ALA A 232 -15.60 11.41 5.14
CA ALA A 232 -14.57 12.16 4.44
C ALA A 232 -14.27 11.62 3.03
N LEU A 233 -14.12 10.29 2.88
CA LEU A 233 -13.93 9.64 1.58
C LEU A 233 -15.10 9.95 0.62
N LYS A 234 -16.34 9.91 1.12
CA LYS A 234 -17.51 10.30 0.32
C LYS A 234 -17.46 11.78 -0.07
N LYS A 235 -17.11 12.66 0.87
CA LYS A 235 -17.05 14.11 0.64
C LYS A 235 -16.09 14.48 -0.47
N ILE A 236 -14.93 13.81 -0.56
CA ILE A 236 -13.97 14.02 -1.66
C ILE A 236 -14.32 13.21 -2.92
N ASN A 237 -15.44 12.47 -2.92
CA ASN A 237 -15.84 11.58 -4.01
C ASN A 237 -14.75 10.57 -4.40
N TYR A 238 -14.09 9.95 -3.42
CA TYR A 238 -13.04 8.96 -3.67
C TYR A 238 -13.62 7.74 -4.40
N GLN A 239 -13.00 7.36 -5.53
CA GLN A 239 -13.44 6.26 -6.39
C GLN A 239 -12.47 5.07 -6.40
N GLY A 240 -11.34 5.18 -5.70
CA GLY A 240 -10.34 4.13 -5.64
C GLY A 240 -10.74 2.95 -4.75
N ALA A 241 -9.87 1.96 -4.69
CA ALA A 241 -10.04 0.80 -3.83
C ALA A 241 -9.81 1.14 -2.34
N LEU A 242 -10.48 0.39 -1.47
CA LEU A 242 -10.28 0.37 -0.03
C LEU A 242 -9.68 -0.98 0.35
N VAL A 243 -8.40 -1.04 0.63
CA VAL A 243 -7.70 -2.32 0.85
C VAL A 243 -7.44 -2.53 2.33
N MET A 244 -7.95 -3.63 2.88
CA MET A 244 -7.63 -4.06 4.23
C MET A 244 -6.16 -4.46 4.32
N GLU A 245 -5.37 -3.70 5.08
CA GLU A 245 -3.98 -4.00 5.40
C GLU A 245 -3.83 -4.26 6.91
N SER A 246 -4.12 -5.48 7.29
CA SER A 246 -4.09 -5.94 8.68
C SER A 246 -3.13 -7.10 8.85
N PHE A 247 -2.53 -7.22 10.02
CA PHE A 247 -1.55 -8.26 10.31
C PHE A 247 -1.84 -8.88 11.67
N LEU A 248 -2.14 -10.18 11.69
CA LEU A 248 -2.52 -10.92 12.88
C LEU A 248 -1.49 -11.99 13.28
N LEU A 249 -0.68 -12.43 12.33
CA LEU A 249 0.24 -13.55 12.53
C LEU A 249 1.56 -13.08 13.11
N PRO A 250 1.96 -13.53 14.30
CA PRO A 250 3.29 -13.27 14.85
C PRO A 250 4.35 -14.15 14.14
N GLY A 251 5.59 -13.69 14.18
CA GLY A 251 6.72 -14.44 13.62
C GLY A 251 6.87 -14.32 12.10
N GLY A 252 7.81 -15.09 11.56
CA GLY A 252 8.22 -14.97 10.18
C GLY A 252 8.86 -13.62 9.83
N GLU A 253 8.95 -13.31 8.56
CA GLU A 253 9.46 -12.01 8.07
C GLU A 253 8.41 -10.92 8.30
N VAL A 254 7.16 -11.18 7.88
CA VAL A 254 6.06 -10.23 7.99
C VAL A 254 5.84 -9.82 9.44
N GLY A 255 5.62 -10.79 10.36
CA GLY A 255 5.37 -10.46 11.76
C GLY A 255 6.52 -9.72 12.43
N ARG A 256 7.79 -10.04 12.08
CA ARG A 256 8.97 -9.32 12.57
C ARG A 256 9.00 -7.88 12.07
N ASP A 257 8.82 -7.67 10.77
CA ASP A 257 9.01 -6.37 10.13
C ASP A 257 7.85 -5.40 10.47
N ILE A 258 6.62 -5.94 10.68
CA ILE A 258 5.45 -5.20 11.16
C ILE A 258 5.37 -5.12 12.70
N CYS A 259 6.33 -5.72 13.42
CA CYS A 259 6.38 -5.74 14.88
C CYS A 259 5.17 -6.41 15.56
N VAL A 260 4.64 -7.47 14.98
CA VAL A 260 3.60 -8.33 15.58
C VAL A 260 4.27 -9.43 16.39
N TYR A 261 4.38 -9.20 17.71
CA TYR A 261 5.08 -10.11 18.65
C TYR A 261 4.14 -10.97 19.48
N ARG A 262 2.83 -10.77 19.38
CA ARG A 262 1.82 -11.53 20.11
C ARG A 262 0.79 -12.10 19.15
N ASP A 263 0.20 -13.21 19.52
CA ASP A 263 -0.93 -13.76 18.79
C ASP A 263 -2.13 -12.82 18.91
N LEU A 264 -2.54 -12.23 17.79
CA LEU A 264 -3.71 -11.35 17.71
C LEU A 264 -4.96 -12.11 17.26
N LEU A 265 -4.81 -13.30 16.69
CA LEU A 265 -5.90 -14.15 16.21
C LEU A 265 -6.48 -15.02 17.33
N GLY A 266 -5.62 -15.55 18.23
CA GLY A 266 -6.02 -16.51 19.25
C GLY A 266 -6.58 -17.80 18.63
N ASN A 267 -7.77 -18.21 19.06
CA ASN A 267 -8.47 -19.37 18.51
C ASN A 267 -9.33 -19.05 17.28
N GLY A 268 -9.23 -17.83 16.71
CA GLY A 268 -10.01 -17.41 15.54
C GLY A 268 -9.51 -18.03 14.23
N ASP A 269 -10.31 -17.89 13.20
CA ASP A 269 -9.98 -18.26 11.82
C ASP A 269 -9.73 -17.00 10.99
N LEU A 270 -8.62 -16.97 10.22
CA LEU A 270 -8.23 -15.82 9.40
C LEU A 270 -9.27 -15.49 8.34
N ASP A 271 -9.88 -16.49 7.70
CA ASP A 271 -10.84 -16.27 6.62
C ASP A 271 -12.19 -15.80 7.18
N GLU A 272 -12.56 -16.28 8.38
CA GLU A 272 -13.74 -15.78 9.09
C GLU A 272 -13.55 -14.31 9.48
N GLU A 273 -12.42 -13.94 10.08
CA GLU A 273 -12.11 -12.55 10.44
C GLU A 273 -12.06 -11.64 9.20
N ALA A 274 -11.47 -12.09 8.10
CA ALA A 274 -11.45 -11.35 6.84
C ALA A 274 -12.87 -11.16 6.27
N THR A 275 -13.71 -12.20 6.32
CA THR A 275 -15.11 -12.15 5.87
C THR A 275 -15.93 -11.16 6.70
N LEU A 276 -15.79 -11.20 8.02
CA LEU A 276 -16.48 -10.26 8.92
C LEU A 276 -16.01 -8.81 8.66
N SER A 277 -14.74 -8.61 8.37
CA SER A 277 -14.19 -7.29 8.08
C SER A 277 -14.72 -6.71 6.77
N VAL A 278 -14.75 -7.47 5.68
CA VAL A 278 -15.30 -6.96 4.40
C VAL A 278 -16.79 -6.63 4.52
N GLN A 279 -17.55 -7.43 5.29
CA GLN A 279 -18.96 -7.13 5.59
C GLN A 279 -19.11 -5.84 6.40
N PHE A 280 -18.25 -5.64 7.41
CA PHE A 280 -18.21 -4.40 8.20
C PHE A 280 -17.92 -3.18 7.32
N VAL A 281 -16.88 -3.23 6.48
CA VAL A 281 -16.50 -2.12 5.58
C VAL A 281 -17.65 -1.76 4.65
N ARG A 282 -18.31 -2.76 4.03
CA ARG A 282 -19.47 -2.52 3.16
C ARG A 282 -20.67 -1.92 3.92
N ALA A 283 -20.89 -2.37 5.15
CA ALA A 283 -21.94 -1.81 6.00
C ALA A 283 -21.65 -0.34 6.35
N GLU A 284 -20.40 0.02 6.69
CA GLU A 284 -20.03 1.41 6.95
C GLU A 284 -20.16 2.30 5.70
N GLN A 285 -19.72 1.83 4.52
CA GLN A 285 -19.92 2.55 3.26
C GLN A 285 -21.40 2.84 2.97
N SER A 286 -22.31 1.94 3.35
CA SER A 286 -23.75 2.09 3.10
C SER A 286 -24.45 3.10 4.00
N LYS A 287 -23.81 3.52 5.11
CA LYS A 287 -24.36 4.49 6.06
C LYS A 287 -24.13 5.95 5.63
N VAL A 288 -23.18 6.18 4.73
CA VAL A 288 -22.79 7.51 4.24
C VAL A 288 -23.18 7.72 2.73
#